data_98a312d8cb9e371249290281cff7d5db
#
_entry.id   98a312d8cb9e371249290281cff7d5db
#
_cell.length_a   1.000
_cell.length_b   1.000
_cell.length_c   1.000
_cell.angle_alpha   90.00
_cell.angle_beta   90.00
_cell.angle_gamma   90.00
#
_symmetry.space_group_name_H-M   'P 1'
#
loop_
_entity.id
_entity.type
_entity.pdbx_description
1 polymer ?
#
loop_
_entity_poly.entity_id
_entity_poly.type
_entity_poly.pdbx_seq_one_letter_code
_entity_poly.pdbx_strand_id
1 'polypeptide(L)'
;MVKRPGLLLAAFAAACAFGGSASAAGNPFGISVVRFSPGTTPTQMRSSVAAADGVVVTDLSAIRALAVLPRSSAFGARLASDRSVTAVFQDALLEGERDPDGLAGGTSVSAPGPTAPGAVADPWNALFQWDDGRMDVPAAWSRTTGDASIAVAVLDTGVQANHRELKDVVDRSLGGNFIPCEDLRALLSLGVVDRSGLHDCHDGDFEGHGTWVASRIAGALNGYASNGVAPGVRIGSYKVLAAGLGGLSSWIVSGLLASCSDPRIDVVNMSIEGYMDPADPFTAQDYLLFTDAVDYCRAQGVPVFAAAGNQHVRVDRVALTLGGRQLQGVGRVSTGSDGIAQVSPGSASLADDDLRGWLPVPGGVPGVTMVSATANAIGGAPADVPLRWQAHVGARDQLAYYSNYGSRIDLAAPGGARRYEIPGYDGGAGDVLFGGWGSFGALAAGGLICQDPFAGSSFNSACFKDRGDGFGWLQGTSMAAPNAAGVAALVLSSHPDLVGRPASLLQGLADTARRSLVNYMGPNDASNTAPALDGRPCGTGFCHVDQAHPIAFSDAYGAGLVDAGSAVRGS
;
A
#
# COMPACT_ATOMS: atom_id res chain seq x y z
N MET A 1 27.18 1.36 -43.17
CA MET A 1 26.79 2.71 -42.70
C MET A 1 25.62 2.52 -41.77
N VAL A 2 25.91 2.44 -40.51
CA VAL A 2 24.90 2.26 -39.43
C VAL A 2 24.55 3.64 -38.92
N LYS A 3 23.30 4.04 -39.07
CA LYS A 3 22.77 5.32 -38.50
C LYS A 3 22.68 5.19 -36.99
N ARG A 4 23.35 6.06 -36.27
CA ARG A 4 23.36 6.18 -34.82
C ARG A 4 21.99 6.67 -34.31
N PRO A 5 21.46 6.12 -33.21
CA PRO A 5 20.31 6.68 -32.52
C PRO A 5 20.80 7.78 -31.57
N GLY A 6 20.93 9.01 -32.08
CA GLY A 6 21.48 10.13 -31.30
C GLY A 6 20.45 11.15 -30.84
N LEU A 7 19.15 10.92 -31.07
CA LEU A 7 18.12 11.93 -30.74
C LEU A 7 17.33 11.64 -29.47
N LEU A 8 17.38 10.42 -28.92
CA LEU A 8 16.67 10.09 -27.66
C LEU A 8 17.44 10.51 -26.39
N LEU A 9 18.79 10.58 -26.46
CA LEU A 9 19.58 10.98 -25.29
C LEU A 9 19.44 12.46 -24.91
N ALA A 10 19.10 13.34 -25.85
CA ALA A 10 18.96 14.76 -25.57
C ALA A 10 17.63 15.14 -24.87
N ALA A 11 16.59 14.34 -25.07
CA ALA A 11 15.30 14.54 -24.41
C ALA A 11 15.33 14.07 -22.93
N PHE A 12 16.15 13.05 -22.62
CA PHE A 12 16.25 12.47 -21.28
C PHE A 12 17.12 13.31 -20.32
N ALA A 13 18.18 13.95 -20.81
CA ALA A 13 19.01 14.84 -20.01
C ALA A 13 18.29 16.16 -19.61
N ALA A 14 17.23 16.54 -20.34
CA ALA A 14 16.42 17.70 -20.03
C ALA A 14 15.34 17.40 -18.95
N ALA A 15 14.87 16.16 -18.83
CA ALA A 15 13.88 15.74 -17.84
C ALA A 15 14.47 15.62 -16.41
N CYS A 16 15.76 15.35 -16.29
CA CYS A 16 16.46 15.27 -15.00
C CYS A 16 16.93 16.63 -14.45
N ALA A 17 16.79 17.73 -15.20
CA ALA A 17 17.30 19.05 -14.83
C ALA A 17 16.22 20.05 -14.39
N PHE A 18 14.95 19.69 -14.47
CA PHE A 18 13.87 20.52 -13.92
C PHE A 18 13.40 19.90 -12.62
N GLY A 19 13.74 20.53 -11.50
CA GLY A 19 13.07 20.38 -10.22
C GLY A 19 11.59 20.77 -10.40
N GLY A 20 10.81 19.83 -10.87
CA GLY A 20 9.38 19.94 -11.01
C GLY A 20 8.75 19.10 -9.90
N SER A 21 7.81 19.72 -9.21
CA SER A 21 6.82 19.14 -8.31
C SER A 21 6.58 17.66 -8.57
N ALA A 22 6.34 16.88 -7.51
CA ALA A 22 5.93 15.46 -7.55
C ALA A 22 4.52 15.26 -8.20
N SER A 23 4.27 15.98 -9.27
CA SER A 23 3.38 15.57 -10.33
C SER A 23 3.98 14.27 -10.88
N ALA A 24 3.24 13.18 -10.89
CA ALA A 24 3.57 11.87 -11.41
C ALA A 24 4.82 11.91 -12.27
N ALA A 25 5.96 11.43 -11.71
CA ALA A 25 7.27 11.58 -12.33
C ALA A 25 7.13 11.15 -13.79
N GLY A 26 7.50 12.00 -14.73
CA GLY A 26 7.16 11.80 -16.14
C GLY A 26 7.52 10.38 -16.55
N ASN A 27 6.56 9.66 -17.07
CA ASN A 27 6.66 8.23 -17.42
C ASN A 27 7.94 7.96 -18.24
N PRO A 28 8.97 7.35 -17.65
CA PRO A 28 10.27 7.18 -18.31
C PRO A 28 10.21 6.26 -19.53
N PHE A 29 9.11 5.50 -19.69
CA PHE A 29 8.90 4.56 -20.79
C PHE A 29 8.23 5.19 -22.00
N GLY A 30 7.70 6.42 -21.88
CA GLY A 30 6.94 7.07 -22.92
C GLY A 30 5.59 6.39 -23.24
N ILE A 31 5.07 5.57 -22.31
CA ILE A 31 3.77 4.92 -22.47
C ILE A 31 2.67 5.93 -22.27
N SER A 32 1.64 5.85 -23.12
CA SER A 32 0.43 6.65 -23.02
C SER A 32 -0.78 5.75 -22.82
N VAL A 33 -1.76 6.22 -22.07
CA VAL A 33 -3.06 5.55 -21.96
C VAL A 33 -4.04 6.21 -22.93
N VAL A 34 -4.75 5.39 -23.69
CA VAL A 34 -5.81 5.81 -24.61
C VAL A 34 -7.15 5.32 -24.09
N ARG A 35 -8.09 6.22 -23.85
CA ARG A 35 -9.45 5.91 -23.43
C ARG A 35 -10.42 6.03 -24.60
N PHE A 36 -11.43 5.18 -24.58
CA PHE A 36 -12.42 5.08 -25.67
C PHE A 36 -13.85 5.29 -25.15
N SER A 37 -14.70 5.72 -26.07
CA SER A 37 -16.13 5.95 -25.80
C SER A 37 -16.86 4.64 -25.54
N PRO A 38 -17.99 4.68 -24.79
CA PRO A 38 -18.86 3.52 -24.64
C PRO A 38 -19.27 2.92 -26.00
N GLY A 39 -19.28 1.59 -26.07
CA GLY A 39 -19.62 0.86 -27.30
C GLY A 39 -18.45 0.59 -28.24
N THR A 40 -17.27 1.16 -28.02
CA THR A 40 -16.07 0.83 -28.79
C THR A 40 -15.59 -0.58 -28.41
N THR A 41 -15.52 -1.49 -29.37
CA THR A 41 -15.10 -2.88 -29.14
C THR A 41 -13.58 -2.96 -28.98
N PRO A 42 -13.02 -3.99 -28.29
CA PRO A 42 -11.58 -4.18 -28.17
C PRO A 42 -10.84 -4.23 -29.51
N THR A 43 -11.46 -4.80 -30.55
CA THR A 43 -10.91 -4.84 -31.90
C THR A 43 -10.81 -3.43 -32.52
N GLN A 44 -11.85 -2.60 -32.35
CA GLN A 44 -11.83 -1.21 -32.82
C GLN A 44 -10.79 -0.40 -32.09
N MET A 45 -10.69 -0.53 -30.75
CA MET A 45 -9.65 0.15 -29.94
C MET A 45 -8.26 -0.14 -30.47
N ARG A 46 -7.92 -1.44 -30.69
CA ARG A 46 -6.62 -1.86 -31.23
C ARG A 46 -6.39 -1.34 -32.64
N SER A 47 -7.43 -1.33 -33.48
CA SER A 47 -7.33 -0.78 -34.84
C SER A 47 -7.04 0.72 -34.84
N SER A 48 -7.68 1.50 -33.97
CA SER A 48 -7.44 2.93 -33.80
C SER A 48 -6.00 3.22 -33.37
N VAL A 49 -5.49 2.44 -32.39
CA VAL A 49 -4.10 2.55 -31.93
C VAL A 49 -3.10 2.22 -33.03
N ALA A 50 -3.33 1.13 -33.76
CA ALA A 50 -2.46 0.71 -34.88
C ALA A 50 -2.46 1.75 -36.02
N ALA A 51 -3.63 2.31 -36.38
CA ALA A 51 -3.74 3.37 -37.39
C ALA A 51 -3.03 4.66 -36.98
N ALA A 52 -2.91 4.92 -35.69
CA ALA A 52 -2.17 6.06 -35.16
C ALA A 52 -0.65 5.81 -35.03
N ASP A 53 -0.14 4.62 -35.38
CA ASP A 53 1.24 4.19 -35.22
C ASP A 53 1.65 3.99 -33.75
N GLY A 54 0.77 3.33 -32.98
CA GLY A 54 1.01 2.89 -31.61
C GLY A 54 1.07 1.38 -31.47
N VAL A 55 1.73 0.91 -30.43
CA VAL A 55 1.76 -0.50 -30.02
C VAL A 55 1.11 -0.66 -28.67
N VAL A 56 0.10 -1.52 -28.57
CA VAL A 56 -0.53 -1.84 -27.31
C VAL A 56 0.45 -2.65 -26.46
N VAL A 57 0.78 -2.14 -25.26
CA VAL A 57 1.67 -2.79 -24.30
C VAL A 57 0.87 -3.39 -23.14
N THR A 58 -0.26 -2.79 -22.75
CA THR A 58 -1.15 -3.31 -21.71
C THR A 58 -2.61 -3.22 -22.14
N ASP A 59 -3.34 -4.32 -21.99
CA ASP A 59 -4.76 -4.40 -22.33
C ASP A 59 -5.64 -4.02 -21.12
N LEU A 60 -6.32 -2.89 -21.22
CA LEU A 60 -7.29 -2.39 -20.25
C LEU A 60 -8.69 -2.29 -20.89
N SER A 61 -8.97 -3.11 -21.92
CA SER A 61 -10.20 -3.00 -22.70
C SER A 61 -11.47 -3.26 -21.91
N ALA A 62 -11.39 -3.99 -20.78
CA ALA A 62 -12.49 -4.18 -19.83
C ALA A 62 -13.08 -2.85 -19.32
N ILE A 63 -12.22 -1.82 -19.22
CA ILE A 63 -12.61 -0.45 -18.84
C ILE A 63 -12.46 0.55 -20.01
N ARG A 64 -12.46 0.06 -21.23
CA ARG A 64 -12.35 0.86 -22.46
C ARG A 64 -11.09 1.72 -22.53
N ALA A 65 -9.96 1.17 -22.12
CA ALA A 65 -8.65 1.80 -22.21
C ALA A 65 -7.61 0.83 -22.76
N LEU A 66 -6.50 1.36 -23.27
CA LEU A 66 -5.32 0.61 -23.69
C LEU A 66 -4.07 1.42 -23.28
N ALA A 67 -3.06 0.78 -22.69
CA ALA A 67 -1.75 1.40 -22.58
C ALA A 67 -0.94 1.12 -23.84
N VAL A 68 -0.30 2.14 -24.38
CA VAL A 68 0.25 2.17 -25.72
C VAL A 68 1.64 2.80 -25.73
N LEU A 69 2.58 2.20 -26.42
CA LEU A 69 3.85 2.81 -26.78
C LEU A 69 3.71 3.55 -28.12
N PRO A 70 3.73 4.89 -28.15
CA PRO A 70 3.74 5.68 -29.38
C PRO A 70 5.03 5.43 -30.19
N ARG A 71 4.92 5.22 -31.51
CA ARG A 71 6.07 5.06 -32.41
C ARG A 71 6.42 6.34 -33.15
N SER A 72 5.56 7.36 -33.11
CA SER A 72 5.80 8.64 -33.77
C SER A 72 5.27 9.80 -32.91
N SER A 73 5.87 10.97 -33.08
CA SER A 73 5.42 12.22 -32.45
C SER A 73 4.02 12.68 -32.93
N ALA A 74 3.52 12.10 -34.03
CA ALA A 74 2.19 12.38 -34.56
C ALA A 74 1.10 11.51 -33.93
N PHE A 75 1.43 10.57 -33.04
CA PHE A 75 0.50 9.62 -32.45
C PHE A 75 -0.73 10.31 -31.83
N GLY A 76 -0.52 11.23 -30.90
CA GLY A 76 -1.60 11.95 -30.22
C GLY A 76 -2.47 12.76 -31.19
N ALA A 77 -1.87 13.42 -32.18
CA ALA A 77 -2.60 14.20 -33.20
C ALA A 77 -3.48 13.30 -34.10
N ARG A 78 -3.00 12.08 -34.42
CA ARG A 78 -3.79 11.11 -35.20
C ARG A 78 -4.99 10.61 -34.38
N LEU A 79 -4.79 10.28 -33.12
CA LEU A 79 -5.88 9.84 -32.23
C LEU A 79 -6.89 10.94 -31.95
N ALA A 80 -6.48 12.19 -31.89
CA ALA A 80 -7.40 13.32 -31.68
C ALA A 80 -8.46 13.47 -32.79
N SER A 81 -8.21 12.89 -33.98
CA SER A 81 -9.19 12.85 -35.09
C SER A 81 -10.17 11.65 -35.01
N ASP A 82 -9.90 10.67 -34.15
CA ASP A 82 -10.75 9.48 -33.97
C ASP A 82 -11.87 9.78 -32.96
N ARG A 83 -13.12 9.77 -33.43
CA ARG A 83 -14.30 10.08 -32.61
C ARG A 83 -14.56 9.05 -31.51
N SER A 84 -13.96 7.86 -31.59
CA SER A 84 -14.06 6.84 -30.55
C SER A 84 -13.12 7.10 -29.38
N VAL A 85 -12.07 7.93 -29.55
CA VAL A 85 -11.10 8.28 -28.52
C VAL A 85 -11.64 9.43 -27.68
N THR A 86 -11.66 9.25 -26.36
CA THR A 86 -12.13 10.26 -25.39
C THR A 86 -10.99 10.97 -24.67
N ALA A 87 -9.85 10.30 -24.49
CA ALA A 87 -8.66 10.89 -23.90
C ALA A 87 -7.39 10.15 -24.34
N VAL A 88 -6.28 10.86 -24.39
CA VAL A 88 -4.92 10.35 -24.53
C VAL A 88 -4.05 11.08 -23.50
N PHE A 89 -3.39 10.35 -22.62
CA PHE A 89 -2.58 10.95 -21.56
C PHE A 89 -1.37 10.06 -21.25
N GLN A 90 -0.37 10.60 -20.57
CA GLN A 90 0.78 9.81 -20.13
C GLN A 90 0.38 8.90 -18.98
N ASP A 91 0.89 7.67 -18.98
CA ASP A 91 0.73 6.70 -17.93
C ASP A 91 1.55 7.14 -16.70
N ALA A 92 0.93 7.29 -15.54
CA ALA A 92 1.61 7.80 -14.36
C ALA A 92 2.43 6.69 -13.68
N LEU A 93 3.63 7.05 -13.18
CA LEU A 93 4.42 6.19 -12.31
C LEU A 93 4.01 6.45 -10.85
N LEU A 94 3.53 5.43 -10.16
CA LEU A 94 3.30 5.44 -8.73
C LEU A 94 4.50 4.79 -8.05
N GLU A 95 5.10 5.48 -7.10
CA GLU A 95 6.16 4.90 -6.30
C GLU A 95 5.57 3.82 -5.38
N GLY A 96 6.32 2.73 -5.19
CA GLY A 96 5.97 1.74 -4.17
C GLY A 96 6.03 2.37 -2.78
N GLU A 97 5.17 1.94 -1.87
CA GLU A 97 5.19 2.42 -0.49
C GLU A 97 6.55 2.13 0.14
N ARG A 98 7.18 3.14 0.71
CA ARG A 98 8.46 3.02 1.41
C ARG A 98 8.21 3.04 2.90
N ASP A 99 9.08 2.35 3.63
CA ASP A 99 9.10 2.45 5.09
C ASP A 99 9.22 3.93 5.50
N PRO A 100 8.25 4.47 6.26
CA PRO A 100 8.21 5.89 6.57
C PRO A 100 9.46 6.44 7.23
N ASP A 101 10.23 5.62 7.94
CA ASP A 101 11.42 6.14 8.64
C ASP A 101 12.68 6.14 7.81
N GLY A 102 12.77 5.30 6.82
CA GLY A 102 14.02 5.12 6.11
C GLY A 102 15.25 4.83 7.02
N LEU A 103 15.09 4.48 8.29
CA LEU A 103 16.15 4.49 9.30
C LEU A 103 16.63 3.11 9.74
N ALA A 104 17.93 3.00 9.82
CA ALA A 104 18.62 1.89 10.43
C ALA A 104 18.56 1.99 11.97
N GLY A 105 17.90 1.09 12.60
CA GLY A 105 17.84 0.99 14.04
C GLY A 105 17.37 -0.38 14.46
N GLY A 106 18.12 -1.43 14.14
CA GLY A 106 17.81 -2.77 14.58
C GLY A 106 18.72 -3.22 15.69
N THR A 107 18.14 -3.66 16.79
CA THR A 107 18.81 -4.59 17.67
C THR A 107 18.85 -5.94 16.96
N SER A 108 20.01 -6.58 16.89
CA SER A 108 20.11 -7.96 16.42
C SER A 108 19.26 -8.85 17.34
N VAL A 109 18.16 -9.36 16.82
CA VAL A 109 17.31 -10.31 17.56
C VAL A 109 17.72 -11.70 17.16
N SER A 110 18.09 -12.52 18.16
CA SER A 110 18.31 -13.95 17.95
C SER A 110 16.96 -14.63 17.75
N ALA A 111 16.86 -15.50 16.76
CA ALA A 111 15.67 -16.30 16.55
C ALA A 111 15.27 -17.06 17.83
N PRO A 112 14.02 -16.99 18.30
CA PRO A 112 13.58 -17.77 19.45
C PRO A 112 13.59 -19.27 19.11
N GLY A 113 13.82 -20.08 20.14
CA GLY A 113 13.77 -21.54 20.00
C GLY A 113 12.37 -22.05 19.62
N PRO A 114 12.26 -23.33 19.20
CA PRO A 114 10.98 -23.94 18.83
C PRO A 114 10.01 -24.00 20.02
N THR A 115 8.72 -23.80 19.76
CA THR A 115 7.66 -23.95 20.77
C THR A 115 7.32 -25.38 21.08
N ALA A 116 6.66 -25.56 22.24
CA ALA A 116 6.14 -26.87 22.68
C ALA A 116 5.01 -27.37 21.75
N PRO A 117 4.88 -28.67 21.54
CA PRO A 117 3.77 -29.26 20.78
C PRO A 117 2.40 -28.90 21.38
N GLY A 118 1.46 -28.48 20.54
CA GLY A 118 0.08 -28.14 20.94
C GLY A 118 -0.24 -26.65 21.04
N ALA A 119 0.65 -25.77 20.63
CA ALA A 119 0.37 -24.34 20.50
C ALA A 119 -0.68 -24.07 19.39
N VAL A 120 -1.63 -23.16 19.67
CA VAL A 120 -2.67 -22.74 18.70
C VAL A 120 -2.09 -21.81 17.62
N ALA A 121 -0.90 -21.30 17.82
CA ALA A 121 -0.18 -20.40 16.94
C ALA A 121 1.29 -20.82 16.79
N ASP A 122 1.95 -20.35 15.74
CA ASP A 122 3.35 -20.65 15.51
C ASP A 122 4.28 -19.95 16.52
N PRO A 123 5.54 -20.44 16.67
CA PRO A 123 6.41 -20.10 17.81
C PRO A 123 6.63 -18.62 18.04
N TRP A 124 6.71 -17.84 16.97
CA TRP A 124 7.06 -16.42 17.09
C TRP A 124 5.83 -15.50 17.16
N ASN A 125 4.62 -16.06 17.00
CA ASN A 125 3.40 -15.27 17.08
C ASN A 125 3.28 -14.54 18.43
N ALA A 126 3.32 -15.28 19.53
CA ALA A 126 3.17 -14.69 20.86
C ALA A 126 4.29 -13.71 21.24
N LEU A 127 5.45 -13.80 20.57
CA LEU A 127 6.62 -12.97 20.86
C LEU A 127 6.66 -11.71 20.00
N PHE A 128 6.29 -11.82 18.72
CA PHE A 128 6.54 -10.77 17.73
C PHE A 128 5.28 -10.26 17.03
N GLN A 129 4.21 -11.07 16.96
CA GLN A 129 2.98 -10.70 16.27
C GLN A 129 1.92 -10.15 17.24
N TRP A 130 2.26 -9.03 17.87
CA TRP A 130 1.40 -8.32 18.82
C TRP A 130 0.06 -7.88 18.17
N ASP A 131 0.07 -7.65 16.88
CA ASP A 131 -1.04 -7.23 16.05
C ASP A 131 -2.19 -8.23 16.04
N ASP A 132 -1.92 -9.53 16.04
CA ASP A 132 -2.95 -10.58 16.12
C ASP A 132 -3.77 -10.49 17.41
N GLY A 133 -3.11 -10.22 18.53
CA GLY A 133 -3.78 -9.99 19.81
C GLY A 133 -4.61 -8.68 19.82
N ARG A 134 -4.17 -7.65 19.08
CA ARG A 134 -4.92 -6.39 19.00
C ARG A 134 -6.19 -6.51 18.16
N MET A 135 -6.19 -7.38 17.17
CA MET A 135 -7.35 -7.67 16.31
C MET A 135 -8.21 -8.84 16.83
N ASP A 136 -7.92 -9.40 18.00
CA ASP A 136 -8.59 -10.59 18.55
C ASP A 136 -8.60 -11.80 17.60
N VAL A 137 -7.51 -11.95 16.82
CA VAL A 137 -7.34 -13.07 15.86
C VAL A 137 -7.39 -14.44 16.55
N PRO A 138 -6.77 -14.67 17.75
CA PRO A 138 -6.88 -15.93 18.44
C PRO A 138 -8.33 -16.34 18.77
N ALA A 139 -9.22 -15.39 19.06
CA ALA A 139 -10.64 -15.69 19.27
C ALA A 139 -11.35 -16.08 17.96
N ALA A 140 -10.97 -15.46 16.84
CA ALA A 140 -11.46 -15.86 15.52
C ALA A 140 -11.03 -17.31 15.18
N TRP A 141 -9.78 -17.67 15.46
CA TRP A 141 -9.25 -19.01 15.18
C TRP A 141 -9.94 -20.13 16.00
N SER A 142 -10.59 -19.80 17.11
CA SER A 142 -11.45 -20.76 17.79
C SER A 142 -12.64 -21.21 16.94
N ARG A 143 -12.97 -20.49 15.86
CA ARG A 143 -14.06 -20.78 14.93
C ARG A 143 -13.56 -21.16 13.55
N THR A 144 -12.66 -20.39 13.01
CA THR A 144 -12.07 -20.61 11.68
C THR A 144 -10.68 -20.00 11.62
N THR A 145 -9.75 -20.69 10.98
CA THR A 145 -8.44 -20.16 10.57
C THR A 145 -8.44 -19.71 9.10
N GLY A 146 -9.59 -19.72 8.46
CA GLY A 146 -9.78 -19.49 7.03
C GLY A 146 -10.16 -20.79 6.31
N ASP A 147 -10.63 -20.65 5.08
CA ASP A 147 -11.02 -21.75 4.19
C ASP A 147 -10.33 -21.60 2.84
N ALA A 148 -9.80 -22.70 2.30
CA ALA A 148 -9.07 -22.71 1.02
C ALA A 148 -9.97 -22.42 -0.21
N SER A 149 -11.29 -22.33 -0.03
CA SER A 149 -12.18 -21.80 -1.08
C SER A 149 -12.07 -20.28 -1.22
N ILE A 150 -11.61 -19.58 -0.18
CA ILE A 150 -11.41 -18.13 -0.17
C ILE A 150 -10.00 -17.80 -0.64
N ALA A 151 -9.87 -16.85 -1.56
CA ALA A 151 -8.59 -16.39 -2.06
C ALA A 151 -8.46 -14.86 -2.01
N VAL A 152 -7.30 -14.40 -1.59
CA VAL A 152 -6.93 -12.98 -1.54
C VAL A 152 -5.89 -12.68 -2.62
N ALA A 153 -6.18 -11.72 -3.50
CA ALA A 153 -5.20 -11.19 -4.44
C ALA A 153 -4.32 -10.15 -3.74
N VAL A 154 -3.01 -10.33 -3.83
CA VAL A 154 -1.99 -9.37 -3.36
C VAL A 154 -1.39 -8.67 -4.57
N LEU A 155 -1.76 -7.41 -4.76
CA LEU A 155 -1.21 -6.53 -5.79
C LEU A 155 -0.02 -5.77 -5.21
N ASP A 156 1.21 -6.18 -5.55
CA ASP A 156 2.42 -5.71 -4.86
C ASP A 156 3.70 -5.98 -5.70
N THR A 157 4.86 -6.06 -5.05
CA THR A 157 6.17 -6.35 -5.64
C THR A 157 6.37 -7.81 -6.07
N GLY A 158 5.35 -8.65 -5.92
CA GLY A 158 5.39 -10.09 -6.10
C GLY A 158 5.42 -10.84 -4.77
N VAL A 159 5.49 -12.16 -4.79
CA VAL A 159 5.53 -13.01 -3.59
C VAL A 159 6.58 -14.11 -3.75
N GLN A 160 7.42 -14.31 -2.73
CA GLN A 160 8.32 -15.46 -2.66
C GLN A 160 7.54 -16.74 -2.34
N ALA A 161 6.89 -17.32 -3.33
CA ALA A 161 5.98 -18.45 -3.19
C ALA A 161 6.62 -19.77 -2.73
N ASN A 162 7.94 -19.84 -2.57
CA ASN A 162 8.66 -20.98 -1.99
C ASN A 162 9.12 -20.73 -0.54
N HIS A 163 8.81 -19.57 0.04
CA HIS A 163 9.01 -19.29 1.45
C HIS A 163 8.21 -20.27 2.29
N ARG A 164 8.77 -20.80 3.41
CA ARG A 164 8.11 -21.84 4.22
C ARG A 164 6.74 -21.42 4.75
N GLU A 165 6.57 -20.15 5.09
CA GLU A 165 5.27 -19.63 5.54
C GLU A 165 4.23 -19.51 4.41
N LEU A 166 4.66 -19.54 3.14
CA LEU A 166 3.80 -19.21 2.01
C LEU A 166 3.63 -20.35 0.99
N LYS A 167 4.54 -21.33 0.98
CA LYS A 167 4.57 -22.39 -0.04
C LYS A 167 3.30 -23.22 -0.15
N ASP A 168 2.55 -23.33 0.94
CA ASP A 168 1.33 -24.14 1.04
C ASP A 168 0.05 -23.30 0.89
N VAL A 169 0.15 -21.97 0.88
CA VAL A 169 -0.98 -21.04 0.77
C VAL A 169 -0.97 -20.21 -0.52
N VAL A 170 0.19 -20.02 -1.16
CA VAL A 170 0.26 -19.34 -2.45
C VAL A 170 -0.17 -20.27 -3.57
N ASP A 171 -1.29 -19.95 -4.19
CA ASP A 171 -1.77 -20.63 -5.40
C ASP A 171 -1.14 -20.01 -6.64
N ARG A 172 -0.14 -20.70 -7.21
CA ARG A 172 0.60 -20.23 -8.39
C ARG A 172 -0.24 -20.17 -9.68
N SER A 173 -1.46 -20.68 -9.65
CA SER A 173 -2.41 -20.53 -10.76
C SER A 173 -3.21 -19.23 -10.68
N LEU A 174 -3.06 -18.46 -9.58
CA LEU A 174 -3.67 -17.17 -9.34
C LEU A 174 -2.63 -16.06 -9.49
N GLY A 175 -2.89 -15.10 -10.36
CA GLY A 175 -2.04 -13.94 -10.55
C GLY A 175 -1.01 -14.09 -11.68
N GLY A 176 0.12 -13.42 -11.55
CA GLY A 176 1.19 -13.33 -12.52
C GLY A 176 1.95 -12.02 -12.45
N ASN A 177 2.85 -11.81 -13.40
CA ASN A 177 3.59 -10.56 -13.54
C ASN A 177 2.91 -9.64 -14.57
N PHE A 178 2.51 -8.45 -14.14
CA PHE A 178 1.87 -7.41 -14.95
C PHE A 178 2.83 -6.32 -15.41
N ILE A 179 4.12 -6.49 -15.13
CA ILE A 179 5.19 -5.59 -15.54
C ILE A 179 5.78 -6.10 -16.84
N PRO A 180 5.66 -5.39 -17.98
CA PRO A 180 6.24 -5.81 -19.24
C PRO A 180 7.78 -5.84 -19.17
N CYS A 181 8.39 -7.00 -19.46
CA CYS A 181 9.84 -7.16 -19.38
C CYS A 181 10.60 -6.28 -20.38
N GLU A 182 10.01 -5.97 -21.52
CA GLU A 182 10.58 -5.06 -22.50
C GLU A 182 10.78 -3.67 -21.91
N ASP A 183 9.83 -3.20 -21.11
CA ASP A 183 9.89 -1.88 -20.46
C ASP A 183 11.04 -1.84 -19.46
N LEU A 184 11.16 -2.85 -18.59
CA LEU A 184 12.26 -2.96 -17.63
C LEU A 184 13.64 -3.01 -18.31
N ARG A 185 13.77 -3.77 -19.41
CA ARG A 185 15.01 -3.83 -20.20
C ARG A 185 15.35 -2.48 -20.84
N ALA A 186 14.34 -1.76 -21.30
CA ALA A 186 14.55 -0.41 -21.83
C ALA A 186 15.11 0.52 -20.77
N LEU A 187 14.57 0.52 -19.54
CA LEU A 187 15.07 1.32 -18.42
C LEU A 187 16.50 0.94 -18.01
N LEU A 188 16.81 -0.34 -18.01
CA LEU A 188 18.16 -0.82 -17.73
C LEU A 188 19.18 -0.29 -18.74
N SER A 189 18.80 -0.28 -20.03
CA SER A 189 19.66 0.25 -21.10
C SER A 189 19.90 1.76 -20.99
N LEU A 190 18.99 2.47 -20.31
CA LEU A 190 19.09 3.91 -20.05
C LEU A 190 19.78 4.24 -18.72
N GLY A 191 20.11 3.22 -17.89
CA GLY A 191 20.73 3.39 -16.57
C GLY A 191 19.78 3.94 -15.51
N VAL A 192 18.46 3.85 -15.73
CA VAL A 192 17.42 4.33 -14.80
C VAL A 192 17.16 3.31 -13.67
N VAL A 193 17.34 2.02 -13.97
CA VAL A 193 17.28 0.93 -12.98
C VAL A 193 18.61 0.17 -13.00
N ASP A 194 18.95 -0.40 -11.88
CA ASP A 194 20.12 -1.26 -11.75
C ASP A 194 19.86 -2.69 -12.30
N ARG A 195 20.83 -3.57 -12.14
CA ARG A 195 20.67 -4.97 -12.57
C ARG A 195 19.57 -5.73 -11.83
N SER A 196 19.08 -5.23 -10.68
CA SER A 196 17.97 -5.85 -9.95
C SER A 196 16.67 -5.77 -10.76
N GLY A 197 16.48 -4.72 -11.59
CA GLY A 197 15.35 -4.62 -12.50
C GLY A 197 15.21 -5.76 -13.51
N LEU A 198 16.31 -6.49 -13.86
CA LEU A 198 16.20 -7.69 -14.70
C LEU A 198 15.53 -8.87 -13.99
N HIS A 199 15.62 -8.92 -12.67
CA HIS A 199 14.98 -9.98 -11.89
C HIS A 199 13.48 -9.81 -11.83
N ASP A 200 12.97 -8.58 -11.98
CA ASP A 200 11.54 -8.27 -11.97
C ASP A 200 10.78 -8.76 -13.22
N CYS A 201 11.49 -9.33 -14.20
CA CYS A 201 10.87 -10.07 -15.30
C CYS A 201 10.25 -11.41 -14.88
N HIS A 202 10.23 -11.76 -13.59
CA HIS A 202 9.66 -13.00 -13.06
C HIS A 202 8.63 -12.70 -11.99
N ASP A 203 7.78 -13.67 -11.67
CA ASP A 203 6.70 -13.53 -10.69
C ASP A 203 7.21 -13.44 -9.23
N GLY A 204 8.52 -13.62 -9.01
CA GLY A 204 9.13 -13.55 -7.68
C GLY A 204 9.17 -12.14 -7.11
N ASP A 205 9.37 -12.07 -5.80
CA ASP A 205 9.52 -10.82 -5.06
C ASP A 205 11.01 -10.48 -4.88
N PHE A 206 11.47 -9.43 -5.52
CA PHE A 206 12.85 -8.95 -5.45
C PHE A 206 13.03 -7.75 -4.51
N GLU A 207 11.96 -7.27 -3.92
CA GLU A 207 11.98 -6.24 -2.89
C GLU A 207 11.80 -6.83 -1.50
N GLY A 208 10.78 -7.63 -1.29
CA GLY A 208 10.40 -8.27 -0.03
C GLY A 208 9.08 -7.79 0.53
N HIS A 209 8.55 -6.65 0.04
CA HIS A 209 7.33 -6.05 0.54
C HIS A 209 6.10 -6.93 0.28
N GLY A 210 5.87 -7.39 -0.94
CA GLY A 210 4.71 -8.23 -1.27
C GLY A 210 4.74 -9.60 -0.59
N THR A 211 5.93 -10.17 -0.34
CA THR A 211 6.07 -11.40 0.48
C THR A 211 5.62 -11.15 1.91
N TRP A 212 6.01 -10.01 2.47
CA TRP A 212 5.59 -9.62 3.81
C TRP A 212 4.07 -9.45 3.89
N VAL A 213 3.48 -8.71 2.94
CA VAL A 213 2.02 -8.48 2.85
C VAL A 213 1.26 -9.80 2.74
N ALA A 214 1.69 -10.69 1.85
CA ALA A 214 1.08 -12.02 1.70
C ALA A 214 1.16 -12.85 2.99
N SER A 215 2.29 -12.79 3.70
CA SER A 215 2.48 -13.53 4.95
C SER A 215 1.58 -13.02 6.08
N ARG A 216 1.29 -11.73 6.13
CA ARG A 216 0.36 -11.18 7.12
C ARG A 216 -1.10 -11.57 6.86
N ILE A 217 -1.46 -11.72 5.58
CA ILE A 217 -2.81 -12.22 5.25
C ILE A 217 -2.93 -13.71 5.61
N ALA A 218 -2.02 -14.57 5.10
CA ALA A 218 -2.22 -16.00 5.09
C ALA A 218 -0.98 -16.86 5.40
N GLY A 219 0.04 -16.33 6.06
CA GLY A 219 1.18 -17.14 6.51
C GLY A 219 0.69 -18.41 7.22
N ALA A 220 1.21 -19.57 6.80
CA ALA A 220 0.65 -20.87 7.16
C ALA A 220 0.83 -21.20 8.66
N LEU A 221 -0.15 -21.81 9.27
CA LEU A 221 -0.03 -22.47 10.60
C LEU A 221 0.71 -23.80 10.43
N ASN A 222 2.03 -23.78 10.43
CA ASN A 222 2.86 -24.93 10.07
C ASN A 222 3.85 -25.34 11.19
N GLY A 223 3.77 -24.72 12.35
CA GLY A 223 4.66 -24.99 13.50
C GLY A 223 6.05 -24.38 13.35
N TYR A 224 6.23 -23.40 12.41
CA TYR A 224 7.55 -22.88 12.13
C TYR A 224 7.75 -21.50 12.76
N ALA A 225 7.48 -20.41 12.13
CA ALA A 225 7.86 -19.09 12.65
C ALA A 225 6.66 -18.18 12.96
N SER A 226 6.01 -17.70 11.93
CA SER A 226 4.95 -16.68 12.03
C SER A 226 3.68 -17.14 11.31
N ASN A 227 2.55 -16.55 11.68
CA ASN A 227 1.28 -16.82 11.02
C ASN A 227 0.75 -15.59 10.28
N GLY A 228 -0.16 -15.82 9.33
CA GLY A 228 -1.08 -14.81 8.85
C GLY A 228 -2.34 -14.73 9.70
N VAL A 229 -3.12 -13.68 9.47
CA VAL A 229 -4.45 -13.51 10.12
C VAL A 229 -5.40 -14.63 9.73
N ALA A 230 -5.37 -15.06 8.47
CA ALA A 230 -6.23 -16.11 7.89
C ALA A 230 -5.39 -17.23 7.24
N PRO A 231 -4.67 -18.05 8.02
CA PRO A 231 -3.69 -19.01 7.50
C PRO A 231 -4.29 -20.14 6.67
N GLY A 232 -5.61 -20.30 6.65
CA GLY A 232 -6.31 -21.32 5.85
C GLY A 232 -6.77 -20.84 4.46
N VAL A 233 -6.62 -19.55 4.12
CA VAL A 233 -7.02 -19.03 2.81
C VAL A 233 -5.89 -19.10 1.79
N ARG A 234 -6.21 -18.91 0.50
CA ARG A 234 -5.21 -18.90 -0.57
C ARG A 234 -4.78 -17.47 -0.90
N ILE A 235 -3.55 -17.33 -1.39
CA ILE A 235 -2.98 -16.10 -1.92
C ILE A 235 -2.78 -16.21 -3.43
N GLY A 236 -3.27 -15.22 -4.18
CA GLY A 236 -2.87 -14.95 -5.56
C GLY A 236 -1.83 -13.83 -5.59
N SER A 237 -0.70 -14.05 -6.26
CA SER A 237 0.36 -13.04 -6.42
C SER A 237 0.18 -12.28 -7.71
N TYR A 238 -0.15 -11.00 -7.63
CA TYR A 238 -0.30 -10.08 -8.77
C TYR A 238 0.82 -9.04 -8.71
N LYS A 239 1.93 -9.32 -9.38
CA LYS A 239 3.08 -8.43 -9.39
C LYS A 239 2.83 -7.23 -10.28
N VAL A 240 2.67 -6.06 -9.66
CA VAL A 240 2.37 -4.78 -10.31
C VAL A 240 3.40 -3.70 -10.01
N LEU A 241 4.30 -3.95 -9.04
CA LEU A 241 5.37 -3.05 -8.63
C LEU A 241 6.73 -3.67 -8.94
N ALA A 242 7.60 -2.89 -9.56
CA ALA A 242 9.02 -3.22 -9.77
C ALA A 242 9.84 -2.80 -8.55
N ALA A 243 10.75 -3.66 -8.11
CA ALA A 243 11.58 -3.44 -6.92
C ALA A 243 12.36 -2.11 -7.01
N GLY A 244 12.19 -1.26 -6.00
CA GLY A 244 12.84 0.04 -5.89
C GLY A 244 12.37 1.11 -6.89
N LEU A 245 11.39 0.80 -7.76
CA LEU A 245 10.88 1.73 -8.78
C LEU A 245 9.41 2.12 -8.54
N GLY A 246 8.57 1.17 -8.10
CA GLY A 246 7.12 1.33 -8.09
C GLY A 246 6.44 0.73 -9.32
N GLY A 247 5.27 1.24 -9.72
CA GLY A 247 4.50 0.71 -10.83
C GLY A 247 3.77 1.77 -11.64
N LEU A 248 3.67 1.58 -12.95
CA LEU A 248 2.80 2.41 -13.77
C LEU A 248 1.32 2.17 -13.43
N SER A 249 0.51 3.21 -13.54
CA SER A 249 -0.94 3.10 -13.34
C SER A 249 -1.55 1.97 -14.18
N SER A 250 -1.09 1.81 -15.44
CA SER A 250 -1.56 0.74 -16.30
C SER A 250 -1.19 -0.67 -15.82
N TRP A 251 -0.03 -0.86 -15.20
CA TRP A 251 0.37 -2.15 -14.63
C TRP A 251 -0.51 -2.51 -13.44
N ILE A 252 -0.68 -1.53 -12.52
CA ILE A 252 -1.48 -1.69 -11.31
C ILE A 252 -2.95 -1.96 -11.67
N VAL A 253 -3.51 -1.17 -12.57
CA VAL A 253 -4.89 -1.32 -13.03
C VAL A 253 -5.08 -2.64 -13.78
N SER A 254 -4.10 -3.08 -14.58
CA SER A 254 -4.15 -4.38 -15.25
C SER A 254 -4.20 -5.54 -14.26
N GLY A 255 -3.36 -5.51 -13.22
CA GLY A 255 -3.40 -6.48 -12.14
C GLY A 255 -4.73 -6.47 -11.38
N LEU A 256 -5.28 -5.28 -11.14
CA LEU A 256 -6.58 -5.10 -10.47
C LEU A 256 -7.72 -5.69 -11.32
N LEU A 257 -7.76 -5.40 -12.61
CA LEU A 257 -8.76 -5.96 -13.52
C LEU A 257 -8.63 -7.48 -13.63
N ALA A 258 -7.42 -8.00 -13.74
CA ALA A 258 -7.16 -9.44 -13.81
C ALA A 258 -7.61 -10.15 -12.53
N SER A 259 -7.29 -9.60 -11.36
CA SER A 259 -7.70 -10.18 -10.07
C SER A 259 -9.23 -10.19 -9.93
N CYS A 260 -9.91 -9.10 -10.25
CA CYS A 260 -11.35 -9.03 -10.15
C CYS A 260 -12.10 -9.79 -11.26
N SER A 261 -11.42 -10.14 -12.35
CA SER A 261 -11.99 -10.99 -13.42
C SER A 261 -11.90 -12.49 -13.11
N ASP A 262 -11.03 -12.89 -12.18
CA ASP A 262 -10.88 -14.28 -11.78
C ASP A 262 -11.95 -14.62 -10.73
N PRO A 263 -12.92 -15.51 -11.03
CA PRO A 263 -14.00 -15.82 -10.11
C PRO A 263 -13.57 -16.55 -8.84
N ARG A 264 -12.27 -16.87 -8.71
CA ARG A 264 -11.69 -17.51 -7.54
C ARG A 264 -11.13 -16.50 -6.53
N ILE A 265 -11.11 -15.20 -6.89
CA ILE A 265 -10.63 -14.13 -6.02
C ILE A 265 -11.81 -13.49 -5.30
N ASP A 266 -11.75 -13.46 -3.99
CA ASP A 266 -12.81 -12.96 -3.11
C ASP A 266 -12.47 -11.62 -2.47
N VAL A 267 -11.19 -11.29 -2.32
CA VAL A 267 -10.69 -10.04 -1.72
C VAL A 267 -9.45 -9.57 -2.49
N VAL A 268 -9.30 -8.28 -2.64
CA VAL A 268 -8.07 -7.65 -3.17
C VAL A 268 -7.41 -6.82 -2.08
N ASN A 269 -6.09 -6.96 -1.91
CA ASN A 269 -5.24 -6.09 -1.10
C ASN A 269 -4.27 -5.32 -1.98
N MET A 270 -4.23 -4.01 -1.79
CA MET A 270 -3.30 -3.08 -2.45
C MET A 270 -2.55 -2.28 -1.39
N SER A 271 -1.40 -2.79 -0.97
CA SER A 271 -0.48 -2.05 -0.10
C SER A 271 0.36 -1.07 -0.94
N ILE A 272 -0.32 -0.14 -1.57
CA ILE A 272 0.20 0.81 -2.57
C ILE A 272 -0.33 2.19 -2.22
N GLU A 273 0.49 3.22 -2.39
CA GLU A 273 0.07 4.60 -2.29
C GLU A 273 0.63 5.47 -3.41
N GLY A 274 -0.05 6.55 -3.67
CA GLY A 274 0.39 7.63 -4.55
C GLY A 274 -0.59 8.79 -4.47
N TYR A 275 -0.22 9.92 -5.06
CA TYR A 275 -1.03 11.13 -5.05
C TYR A 275 -1.12 11.71 -6.45
N MET A 276 -2.32 12.11 -6.83
CA MET A 276 -2.61 12.67 -8.16
C MET A 276 -3.15 14.09 -8.03
N ASP A 277 -2.53 15.02 -8.72
CA ASP A 277 -3.03 16.40 -8.79
C ASP A 277 -4.26 16.47 -9.71
N PRO A 278 -5.45 16.77 -9.19
CA PRO A 278 -6.65 16.88 -10.01
C PRO A 278 -6.64 18.10 -10.94
N ALA A 279 -5.74 19.06 -10.73
CA ALA A 279 -5.56 20.22 -11.60
C ALA A 279 -4.73 19.89 -12.84
N ASP A 280 -3.90 18.86 -12.79
CA ASP A 280 -3.21 18.32 -13.96
C ASP A 280 -4.18 17.43 -14.77
N PRO A 281 -4.49 17.76 -16.01
CA PRO A 281 -5.42 16.98 -16.81
C PRO A 281 -4.96 15.54 -17.08
N PHE A 282 -3.67 15.25 -17.02
CA PHE A 282 -3.14 13.90 -17.24
C PHE A 282 -3.36 13.02 -16.00
N THR A 283 -2.92 13.45 -14.83
CA THR A 283 -3.12 12.71 -13.58
C THR A 283 -4.60 12.62 -13.18
N ALA A 284 -5.41 13.62 -13.56
CA ALA A 284 -6.87 13.53 -13.44
C ALA A 284 -7.46 12.35 -14.24
N GLN A 285 -6.93 12.05 -15.43
CA GLN A 285 -7.38 10.91 -16.22
C GLN A 285 -6.89 9.58 -15.64
N ASP A 286 -5.68 9.54 -15.06
CA ASP A 286 -5.18 8.37 -14.33
C ASP A 286 -6.06 8.06 -13.11
N TYR A 287 -6.47 9.06 -12.35
CA TYR A 287 -7.41 8.87 -11.24
C TYR A 287 -8.72 8.24 -11.72
N LEU A 288 -9.25 8.69 -12.86
CA LEU A 288 -10.44 8.11 -13.45
C LEU A 288 -10.21 6.67 -13.96
N LEU A 289 -8.99 6.32 -14.37
CA LEU A 289 -8.63 4.96 -14.73
C LEU A 289 -8.75 4.02 -13.52
N PHE A 290 -8.21 4.42 -12.36
CA PHE A 290 -8.41 3.69 -11.10
C PHE A 290 -9.87 3.61 -10.70
N THR A 291 -10.62 4.70 -10.84
CA THR A 291 -12.07 4.72 -10.53
C THR A 291 -12.83 3.67 -11.37
N ASP A 292 -12.55 3.60 -12.68
CA ASP A 292 -13.20 2.62 -13.56
C ASP A 292 -12.83 1.17 -13.19
N ALA A 293 -11.58 0.93 -12.79
CA ALA A 293 -11.14 -0.40 -12.37
C ALA A 293 -11.76 -0.82 -11.03
N VAL A 294 -11.87 0.09 -10.06
CA VAL A 294 -12.55 -0.17 -8.78
C VAL A 294 -14.06 -0.40 -9.00
N ASP A 295 -14.69 0.38 -9.87
CA ASP A 295 -16.09 0.16 -10.25
C ASP A 295 -16.29 -1.21 -10.91
N TYR A 296 -15.31 -1.65 -11.72
CA TYR A 296 -15.30 -3.00 -12.30
C TYR A 296 -15.22 -4.08 -11.20
N CYS A 297 -14.28 -3.97 -10.25
CA CYS A 297 -14.16 -4.91 -9.12
C CYS A 297 -15.45 -4.98 -8.30
N ARG A 298 -16.04 -3.82 -8.01
CA ARG A 298 -17.32 -3.74 -7.29
C ARG A 298 -18.44 -4.45 -8.04
N ALA A 299 -18.48 -4.33 -9.38
CA ALA A 299 -19.46 -5.02 -10.21
C ALA A 299 -19.25 -6.54 -10.25
N GLN A 300 -18.01 -7.02 -10.03
CA GLN A 300 -17.71 -8.44 -9.86
C GLN A 300 -17.96 -8.93 -8.41
N GLY A 301 -18.29 -8.04 -7.48
CA GLY A 301 -18.52 -8.38 -6.09
C GLY A 301 -17.25 -8.54 -5.24
N VAL A 302 -16.11 -8.04 -5.71
CA VAL A 302 -14.82 -8.17 -5.06
C VAL A 302 -14.47 -6.87 -4.30
N PRO A 303 -14.35 -6.91 -2.96
CA PRO A 303 -13.91 -5.77 -2.16
C PRO A 303 -12.40 -5.52 -2.33
N VAL A 304 -12.03 -4.23 -2.33
CA VAL A 304 -10.64 -3.77 -2.45
C VAL A 304 -10.25 -3.06 -1.17
N PHE A 305 -9.20 -3.52 -0.51
CA PHE A 305 -8.57 -2.89 0.64
C PHE A 305 -7.27 -2.21 0.20
N ALA A 306 -7.02 -1.00 0.69
CA ALA A 306 -5.79 -0.29 0.37
C ALA A 306 -5.23 0.49 1.57
N ALA A 307 -3.93 0.72 1.51
CA ALA A 307 -3.20 1.57 2.43
C ALA A 307 -3.74 3.01 2.43
N ALA A 308 -3.76 3.66 3.59
CA ALA A 308 -4.19 5.05 3.70
C ALA A 308 -3.12 6.04 3.25
N GLY A 309 -1.86 5.63 3.27
CA GLY A 309 -0.69 6.46 3.01
C GLY A 309 0.07 6.86 4.27
N ASN A 310 1.35 7.19 4.09
CA ASN A 310 2.32 7.36 5.19
C ASN A 310 2.84 8.79 5.35
N GLN A 311 2.14 9.80 4.85
CA GLN A 311 2.57 11.20 4.87
C GLN A 311 1.98 12.00 6.03
N HIS A 312 1.16 11.34 6.89
CA HIS A 312 0.44 11.98 7.99
C HIS A 312 -0.38 13.20 7.54
N VAL A 313 -1.02 13.11 6.39
CA VAL A 313 -1.90 14.16 5.86
C VAL A 313 -3.36 13.85 6.12
N ARG A 314 -4.16 14.90 6.26
CA ARG A 314 -5.61 14.78 6.38
C ARG A 314 -6.24 14.53 5.01
N VAL A 315 -7.00 13.46 4.89
CA VAL A 315 -7.73 13.06 3.67
C VAL A 315 -9.22 13.05 3.97
N ASP A 316 -9.96 13.97 3.37
CA ASP A 316 -11.40 14.07 3.59
C ASP A 316 -12.21 13.54 2.41
N ARG A 317 -13.42 13.03 2.72
CA ARG A 317 -14.40 12.64 1.71
C ARG A 317 -15.00 13.87 1.07
N VAL A 318 -14.87 13.97 -0.24
CA VAL A 318 -15.45 15.08 -1.01
C VAL A 318 -16.29 14.58 -2.18
N ALA A 319 -17.17 15.45 -2.66
CA ALA A 319 -17.75 15.35 -3.99
C ALA A 319 -16.87 16.15 -4.95
N LEU A 320 -16.48 15.57 -6.07
CA LEU A 320 -15.58 16.19 -7.03
C LEU A 320 -16.06 15.92 -8.45
N THR A 321 -16.00 16.95 -9.31
CA THR A 321 -16.14 16.78 -10.76
C THR A 321 -14.76 16.65 -11.37
N LEU A 322 -14.45 15.49 -11.95
CA LEU A 322 -13.17 15.18 -12.57
C LEU A 322 -13.39 14.65 -13.98
N GLY A 323 -12.73 15.24 -14.99
CA GLY A 323 -12.91 14.84 -16.39
C GLY A 323 -14.38 14.84 -16.85
N GLY A 324 -15.20 15.74 -16.33
CA GLY A 324 -16.66 15.80 -16.61
C GLY A 324 -17.51 14.79 -15.87
N ARG A 325 -16.93 13.89 -15.06
CA ARG A 325 -17.67 12.92 -14.21
C ARG A 325 -17.84 13.48 -12.80
N GLN A 326 -19.04 13.37 -12.27
CA GLN A 326 -19.29 13.64 -10.86
C GLN A 326 -19.00 12.38 -10.03
N LEU A 327 -18.04 12.50 -9.13
CA LEU A 327 -17.62 11.45 -8.20
C LEU A 327 -18.06 11.83 -6.78
N GLN A 328 -18.50 10.84 -6.01
CA GLN A 328 -18.86 10.98 -4.60
C GLN A 328 -17.91 10.14 -3.75
N GLY A 329 -17.54 10.63 -2.57
CA GLY A 329 -16.70 9.88 -1.64
C GLY A 329 -15.23 9.81 -2.04
N VAL A 330 -14.78 10.72 -2.90
CA VAL A 330 -13.37 10.88 -3.28
C VAL A 330 -12.56 11.29 -2.06
N GLY A 331 -11.43 10.62 -1.82
CA GLY A 331 -10.42 11.09 -0.88
C GLY A 331 -9.68 12.29 -1.47
N ARG A 332 -9.59 13.37 -0.71
CA ARG A 332 -8.83 14.56 -1.09
C ARG A 332 -8.02 15.04 0.10
N VAL A 333 -6.74 15.31 -0.12
CA VAL A 333 -5.91 15.94 0.90
C VAL A 333 -6.46 17.34 1.18
N SER A 334 -6.86 17.58 2.43
CA SER A 334 -7.41 18.84 2.89
C SER A 334 -6.42 19.52 3.84
N THR A 335 -6.60 20.83 4.01
CA THR A 335 -5.85 21.56 5.04
C THR A 335 -6.40 21.31 6.43
N GLY A 336 -7.57 20.68 6.55
CA GLY A 336 -8.24 20.50 7.81
C GLY A 336 -8.37 21.78 8.64
N SER A 337 -8.87 21.66 9.86
CA SER A 337 -8.83 22.74 10.85
C SER A 337 -7.42 22.97 11.42
N ASP A 338 -6.52 22.05 11.20
CA ASP A 338 -5.11 22.08 11.61
C ASP A 338 -4.19 22.86 10.66
N GLY A 339 -4.66 23.20 9.47
CA GLY A 339 -3.92 24.05 8.53
C GLY A 339 -2.64 23.44 7.96
N ILE A 340 -2.33 22.18 8.32
CA ILE A 340 -1.06 21.54 8.03
C ILE A 340 -1.29 20.36 7.11
N ALA A 341 -0.98 20.50 5.84
CA ALA A 341 -0.67 19.38 4.97
C ALA A 341 0.84 19.16 5.09
N GLN A 342 1.25 18.21 5.88
CA GLN A 342 2.66 17.91 6.05
C GLN A 342 3.04 16.66 5.30
N VAL A 343 4.19 16.73 4.69
CA VAL A 343 4.79 15.62 3.97
C VAL A 343 5.84 14.99 4.85
N SER A 344 5.76 13.69 5.03
CA SER A 344 6.80 12.94 5.73
C SER A 344 8.12 13.04 4.98
N PRO A 345 9.24 13.36 5.66
CA PRO A 345 10.56 13.38 5.03
C PRO A 345 11.05 12.02 4.52
N GLY A 346 10.30 10.95 4.74
CA GLY A 346 10.66 9.60 4.29
C GLY A 346 10.51 9.35 2.78
N SER A 347 9.72 10.17 2.08
CA SER A 347 9.61 10.12 0.62
C SER A 347 10.49 11.22 0.03
N ALA A 348 11.63 10.85 -0.53
CA ALA A 348 12.55 11.81 -1.14
C ALA A 348 11.93 12.56 -2.34
N SER A 349 10.86 12.02 -2.93
CA SER A 349 10.14 12.63 -4.05
C SER A 349 9.00 13.56 -3.64
N LEU A 350 8.47 13.40 -2.42
CA LEU A 350 7.35 14.19 -1.89
C LEU A 350 7.76 15.13 -0.74
N ALA A 351 9.02 15.15 -0.35
CA ALA A 351 9.50 15.86 0.83
C ALA A 351 9.28 17.38 0.78
N ASP A 352 9.15 17.95 -0.41
CA ASP A 352 8.98 19.38 -0.63
C ASP A 352 7.62 19.76 -1.25
N ASP A 353 6.72 18.78 -1.48
CA ASP A 353 5.47 19.05 -2.18
C ASP A 353 4.32 19.37 -1.25
N ASP A 354 3.57 20.38 -1.60
CA ASP A 354 2.31 20.71 -0.99
C ASP A 354 1.20 19.81 -1.57
N LEU A 355 0.88 18.73 -0.88
CA LEU A 355 -0.14 17.77 -1.31
C LEU A 355 -1.59 18.27 -1.17
N ARG A 356 -1.80 19.51 -0.70
CA ARG A 356 -3.16 20.06 -0.52
C ARG A 356 -3.95 20.04 -1.81
N GLY A 357 -5.10 19.41 -1.77
CA GLY A 357 -5.99 19.28 -2.91
C GLY A 357 -5.75 18.03 -3.76
N TRP A 358 -4.65 17.31 -3.53
CA TRP A 358 -4.31 16.08 -4.26
C TRP A 358 -5.20 14.91 -3.83
N LEU A 359 -5.27 13.92 -4.69
CA LEU A 359 -6.13 12.75 -4.55
C LEU A 359 -5.27 11.51 -4.29
N PRO A 360 -5.33 10.90 -3.10
CA PRO A 360 -4.64 9.64 -2.85
C PRO A 360 -5.17 8.51 -3.73
N VAL A 361 -4.28 7.66 -4.23
CA VAL A 361 -4.60 6.45 -4.99
C VAL A 361 -3.79 5.26 -4.45
N PRO A 362 -4.35 4.06 -4.42
CA PRO A 362 -5.75 3.71 -4.67
C PRO A 362 -6.68 4.02 -3.49
N GLY A 363 -6.16 4.27 -2.28
CA GLY A 363 -6.93 4.41 -1.04
C GLY A 363 -8.06 5.47 -1.12
N GLY A 364 -7.80 6.62 -1.77
CA GLY A 364 -8.76 7.70 -1.92
C GLY A 364 -9.85 7.45 -2.97
N VAL A 365 -9.74 6.40 -3.80
CA VAL A 365 -10.72 6.09 -4.86
C VAL A 365 -12.03 5.62 -4.24
N PRO A 366 -13.19 6.15 -4.68
CA PRO A 366 -14.48 5.70 -4.19
C PRO A 366 -14.69 4.19 -4.39
N GLY A 367 -15.11 3.49 -3.33
CA GLY A 367 -15.32 2.03 -3.38
C GLY A 367 -14.14 1.20 -2.87
N VAL A 368 -12.98 1.82 -2.67
CA VAL A 368 -11.86 1.21 -1.95
C VAL A 368 -12.07 1.35 -0.45
N THR A 369 -11.73 0.35 0.34
CA THR A 369 -11.65 0.41 1.80
C THR A 369 -10.28 0.95 2.20
N MET A 370 -10.23 2.20 2.63
CA MET A 370 -9.01 2.89 3.04
C MET A 370 -8.69 2.58 4.50
N VAL A 371 -7.53 1.99 4.75
CA VAL A 371 -7.15 1.47 6.08
C VAL A 371 -6.01 2.30 6.67
N SER A 372 -6.27 2.93 7.82
CA SER A 372 -5.24 3.63 8.60
C SER A 372 -4.46 2.67 9.50
N ALA A 373 -3.27 3.08 9.92
CA ALA A 373 -2.37 2.27 10.73
C ALA A 373 -2.44 2.63 12.22
N THR A 374 -2.52 1.59 13.08
CA THR A 374 -2.31 1.77 14.53
C THR A 374 -0.94 1.28 14.96
N ALA A 375 -0.42 1.92 15.99
CA ALA A 375 0.87 1.62 16.60
C ALA A 375 0.71 0.68 17.80
N ASN A 376 1.82 0.06 18.20
CA ASN A 376 1.95 -0.61 19.48
C ASN A 376 3.32 -0.34 20.10
N ALA A 377 3.36 0.00 21.36
CA ALA A 377 4.58 0.06 22.13
C ALA A 377 4.71 -1.19 23.00
N ILE A 378 5.88 -1.80 22.94
CA ILE A 378 6.24 -2.92 23.78
C ILE A 378 7.42 -2.48 24.65
N GLY A 379 7.17 -2.36 25.95
CA GLY A 379 8.17 -1.92 26.92
C GLY A 379 7.88 -0.56 27.53
N GLY A 380 8.60 -0.21 28.57
CA GLY A 380 8.51 1.08 29.21
C GLY A 380 9.31 2.16 28.47
N ALA A 381 8.95 3.42 28.73
CA ALA A 381 9.76 4.53 28.27
C ALA A 381 11.20 4.42 28.81
N PRO A 382 12.21 4.76 28.01
CA PRO A 382 13.57 4.92 28.51
C PRO A 382 13.63 5.89 29.68
N ALA A 383 14.60 5.71 30.56
CA ALA A 383 14.72 6.50 31.80
C ALA A 383 14.95 8.00 31.56
N ASP A 384 15.44 8.36 30.40
CA ASP A 384 15.71 9.74 29.95
C ASP A 384 14.46 10.44 29.38
N VAL A 385 13.37 9.68 29.11
CA VAL A 385 12.10 10.28 28.70
C VAL A 385 11.49 11.04 29.89
N PRO A 386 11.12 12.33 29.72
CA PRO A 386 10.50 13.10 30.80
C PRO A 386 9.26 12.41 31.36
N LEU A 387 9.11 12.39 32.69
CA LEU A 387 8.00 11.72 33.39
C LEU A 387 6.61 12.04 32.85
N ARG A 388 6.39 13.29 32.40
CA ARG A 388 5.13 13.73 31.81
C ARG A 388 4.77 12.99 30.52
N TRP A 389 5.74 12.40 29.83
CA TRP A 389 5.55 11.66 28.60
C TRP A 389 5.62 10.14 28.78
N GLN A 390 6.17 9.66 29.90
CA GLN A 390 6.31 8.23 30.16
C GLN A 390 4.97 7.50 30.19
N ALA A 391 3.90 8.18 30.61
CA ALA A 391 2.55 7.63 30.60
C ALA A 391 1.99 7.44 29.18
N HIS A 392 2.51 8.16 28.20
CA HIS A 392 2.07 8.12 26.80
C HIS A 392 2.97 7.23 25.94
N VAL A 393 4.19 6.97 26.35
CA VAL A 393 5.07 6.02 25.68
C VAL A 393 4.56 4.61 25.92
N GLY A 394 4.23 3.91 24.86
CA GLY A 394 3.66 2.59 24.97
C GLY A 394 2.14 2.56 24.88
N ALA A 395 1.54 3.65 24.47
CA ALA A 395 0.12 3.69 24.19
C ALA A 395 -0.21 2.77 23.00
N ARG A 396 -0.91 1.69 23.30
CA ARG A 396 -1.40 0.75 22.31
C ARG A 396 -2.56 1.37 21.54
N ASP A 397 -2.72 0.97 20.28
CA ASP A 397 -3.82 1.39 19.42
C ASP A 397 -3.82 2.88 19.06
N GLN A 398 -2.76 3.65 19.35
CA GLN A 398 -2.62 5.00 18.81
C GLN A 398 -2.59 4.98 17.29
N LEU A 399 -3.08 6.04 16.67
CA LEU A 399 -2.81 6.30 15.27
C LEU A 399 -1.29 6.37 15.08
N ALA A 400 -0.76 5.58 14.14
CA ALA A 400 0.67 5.62 13.86
C ALA A 400 1.06 7.01 13.33
N TYR A 401 2.19 7.55 13.79
CA TYR A 401 2.62 8.93 13.53
C TYR A 401 2.73 9.28 12.03
N TYR A 402 2.90 8.29 11.19
CA TYR A 402 2.97 8.45 9.74
C TYR A 402 1.61 8.32 9.05
N SER A 403 0.63 7.66 9.69
CA SER A 403 -0.62 7.30 9.02
C SER A 403 -1.42 8.52 8.58
N ASN A 404 -1.87 8.51 7.35
CA ASN A 404 -2.90 9.43 6.92
C ASN A 404 -4.18 9.24 7.74
N TYR A 405 -4.95 10.30 7.89
CA TYR A 405 -6.17 10.38 8.69
C TYR A 405 -7.22 11.26 7.99
N GLY A 406 -8.38 11.41 8.57
CA GLY A 406 -9.46 12.25 8.05
C GLY A 406 -10.73 11.45 7.74
N SER A 407 -11.78 12.14 7.32
CA SER A 407 -13.10 11.53 7.11
C SER A 407 -13.14 10.47 5.99
N ARG A 408 -12.03 10.29 5.24
CA ARG A 408 -11.92 9.24 4.20
C ARG A 408 -11.50 7.88 4.76
N ILE A 409 -10.98 7.82 5.96
CA ILE A 409 -10.64 6.53 6.58
C ILE A 409 -11.91 5.70 6.80
N ASP A 410 -11.86 4.43 6.40
CA ASP A 410 -12.98 3.50 6.58
C ASP A 410 -12.80 2.63 7.83
N LEU A 411 -11.59 2.09 8.02
CA LEU A 411 -11.20 1.19 9.10
C LEU A 411 -9.76 1.49 9.53
N ALA A 412 -9.40 1.03 10.72
CA ALA A 412 -8.02 0.96 11.17
C ALA A 412 -7.59 -0.49 11.37
N ALA A 413 -6.29 -0.74 11.22
CA ALA A 413 -5.67 -2.01 11.58
C ALA A 413 -4.22 -1.77 12.07
N PRO A 414 -3.60 -2.72 12.76
CA PRO A 414 -2.20 -2.59 13.15
C PRO A 414 -1.29 -2.44 11.93
N GLY A 415 -0.51 -1.36 11.92
CA GLY A 415 0.53 -1.09 10.92
C GLY A 415 1.91 -1.00 11.53
N GLY A 416 1.96 -0.94 12.86
CA GLY A 416 3.18 -0.79 13.64
C GLY A 416 3.70 0.65 13.67
N ALA A 417 4.58 0.91 14.60
CA ALA A 417 5.39 2.12 14.63
C ALA A 417 6.67 1.82 15.39
N ARG A 418 7.80 2.04 14.74
CA ARG A 418 9.11 1.85 15.37
C ARG A 418 9.53 3.04 16.21
N ARG A 419 8.85 4.18 16.03
CA ARG A 419 9.07 5.41 16.77
C ARG A 419 7.81 5.88 17.47
N TYR A 420 8.03 6.59 18.57
CA TYR A 420 7.04 7.46 19.17
C TYR A 420 7.60 8.85 19.20
N GLU A 421 6.87 9.79 18.68
CA GLU A 421 7.25 11.16 18.84
C GLU A 421 6.79 11.68 20.19
N ILE A 422 7.74 12.24 20.91
CA ILE A 422 7.51 12.85 22.22
C ILE A 422 7.66 14.36 22.03
N PRO A 423 6.58 15.12 22.16
CA PRO A 423 6.63 16.55 21.94
C PRO A 423 7.69 17.23 22.83
N GLY A 424 8.57 18.02 22.21
CA GLY A 424 9.61 18.76 22.90
C GLY A 424 10.78 17.89 23.41
N TYR A 425 10.86 16.66 22.96
CA TYR A 425 12.03 15.78 23.18
C TYR A 425 12.76 15.61 21.84
N ASP A 426 13.76 16.45 21.63
CA ASP A 426 14.75 16.26 20.58
C ASP A 426 15.92 15.50 21.17
N GLY A 427 15.78 14.20 21.26
CA GLY A 427 16.74 13.29 21.90
C GLY A 427 18.08 13.17 21.18
N GLY A 428 18.50 14.21 20.45
CA GLY A 428 19.77 14.21 19.72
C GLY A 428 19.82 13.12 18.65
N ALA A 429 20.79 13.19 17.78
CA ALA A 429 20.99 12.33 16.62
C ALA A 429 20.81 10.82 16.89
N GLY A 430 19.63 10.34 16.64
CA GLY A 430 19.20 8.99 16.91
C GLY A 430 17.86 9.06 17.59
N ASP A 431 16.83 9.34 16.81
CA ASP A 431 15.46 9.11 17.25
C ASP A 431 15.39 7.73 17.84
N VAL A 432 15.20 7.70 19.13
CA VAL A 432 15.35 6.49 19.90
C VAL A 432 14.18 5.60 19.54
N LEU A 433 14.46 4.38 19.17
CA LEU A 433 13.49 3.31 19.11
C LEU A 433 12.95 3.06 20.52
N PHE A 434 11.93 3.80 20.91
CA PHE A 434 11.30 3.69 22.23
C PHE A 434 10.36 2.49 22.28
N GLY A 435 10.89 1.26 22.14
CA GLY A 435 10.08 0.08 22.32
C GLY A 435 8.83 0.00 21.45
N GLY A 436 8.74 0.84 20.41
CA GLY A 436 7.76 0.70 19.34
C GLY A 436 8.18 -0.45 18.43
N TRP A 437 7.23 -1.24 17.99
CA TRP A 437 7.49 -2.37 17.12
C TRP A 437 6.74 -2.22 15.81
N GLY A 438 7.43 -2.48 14.72
CA GLY A 438 6.81 -2.76 13.45
C GLY A 438 5.90 -4.00 13.58
N SER A 439 5.10 -4.25 12.59
CA SER A 439 4.38 -5.50 12.42
C SER A 439 5.33 -6.55 11.84
N PHE A 440 5.24 -7.80 12.33
CA PHE A 440 6.19 -8.87 12.01
C PHE A 440 5.64 -9.82 10.95
N GLY A 441 6.48 -10.17 9.98
CA GLY A 441 6.09 -11.09 8.91
C GLY A 441 7.28 -11.72 8.19
N ALA A 442 6.98 -12.60 7.23
CA ALA A 442 7.97 -13.20 6.35
C ALA A 442 8.42 -12.22 5.27
N LEU A 443 9.68 -12.25 4.90
CA LEU A 443 10.32 -11.42 3.88
C LEU A 443 10.99 -12.27 2.82
N ALA A 444 11.06 -11.77 1.59
CA ALA A 444 11.86 -12.42 0.57
C ALA A 444 13.34 -12.36 0.95
N ALA A 445 13.93 -13.53 1.25
CA ALA A 445 15.30 -13.64 1.75
C ALA A 445 16.36 -13.12 0.77
N GLY A 446 16.04 -13.04 -0.52
CA GLY A 446 16.86 -12.47 -1.59
C GLY A 446 16.41 -11.06 -2.02
N GLY A 447 15.35 -10.51 -1.42
CA GLY A 447 14.82 -9.20 -1.76
C GLY A 447 15.66 -8.04 -1.23
N LEU A 448 15.45 -6.85 -1.77
CA LEU A 448 16.21 -5.64 -1.42
C LEU A 448 16.16 -5.33 0.09
N ILE A 449 15.01 -5.56 0.74
CA ILE A 449 14.83 -5.35 2.18
C ILE A 449 15.75 -6.26 3.00
N CYS A 450 16.07 -7.48 2.51
CA CYS A 450 16.92 -8.45 3.19
C CYS A 450 18.35 -8.54 2.65
N GLN A 451 18.66 -7.88 1.55
CA GLN A 451 20.02 -7.79 1.04
C GLN A 451 20.78 -6.65 1.71
N ASP A 452 22.09 -6.82 1.87
CA ASP A 452 23.00 -5.81 2.36
C ASP A 452 23.85 -5.19 1.22
N PRO A 453 23.28 -4.50 0.23
CA PRO A 453 24.06 -3.61 -0.61
C PRO A 453 24.07 -2.17 -0.06
N PHE A 454 23.23 -1.88 0.93
CA PHE A 454 23.11 -0.56 1.55
C PHE A 454 23.55 -0.62 3.01
N ALA A 455 24.79 -1.05 3.27
CA ALA A 455 25.41 -0.93 4.59
C ALA A 455 25.28 0.53 5.04
N GLY A 456 24.37 0.79 5.99
CA GLY A 456 24.03 2.15 6.44
C GLY A 456 22.64 2.62 6.03
N SER A 457 21.85 1.87 5.24
CA SER A 457 20.44 2.15 5.00
C SER A 457 19.57 1.39 6.01
N SER A 458 18.44 1.97 6.29
CA SER A 458 17.48 1.58 7.31
C SER A 458 16.86 0.20 7.17
N PHE A 459 16.95 -0.44 6.02
CA PHE A 459 16.34 -1.74 5.80
C PHE A 459 17.11 -2.91 6.43
N ASN A 460 18.44 -2.80 6.61
CA ASN A 460 19.27 -3.92 7.05
C ASN A 460 19.00 -4.42 8.47
N SER A 461 18.45 -3.58 9.30
CA SER A 461 18.11 -3.93 10.67
C SER A 461 16.70 -4.52 10.83
N ALA A 462 15.88 -4.48 9.77
CA ALA A 462 14.52 -4.99 9.79
C ALA A 462 14.43 -6.47 9.39
N CYS A 463 15.45 -7.03 8.74
CA CYS A 463 15.43 -8.41 8.25
C CYS A 463 16.50 -9.29 8.92
N PHE A 464 16.11 -10.49 9.31
CA PHE A 464 17.01 -11.58 9.65
C PHE A 464 16.62 -12.86 8.90
N LYS A 465 17.52 -13.84 8.83
CA LYS A 465 17.27 -15.11 8.12
C LYS A 465 17.27 -16.27 9.10
N ASP A 466 16.25 -17.12 9.00
CA ASP A 466 16.22 -18.42 9.65
C ASP A 466 16.06 -19.51 8.59
N ARG A 467 16.96 -20.51 8.61
CA ARG A 467 16.98 -21.64 7.68
C ARG A 467 16.89 -21.26 6.19
N GLY A 468 17.32 -20.06 5.85
CA GLY A 468 17.30 -19.53 4.48
C GLY A 468 16.07 -18.70 4.12
N ASP A 469 15.06 -18.64 4.96
CA ASP A 469 13.90 -17.76 4.82
C ASP A 469 14.13 -16.42 5.53
N GLY A 470 13.62 -15.33 4.99
CA GLY A 470 13.70 -14.00 5.56
C GLY A 470 12.52 -13.68 6.47
N PHE A 471 12.77 -12.91 7.52
CA PHE A 471 11.75 -12.42 8.44
C PHE A 471 12.12 -11.03 8.94
N GLY A 472 11.11 -10.21 9.25
CA GLY A 472 11.41 -8.90 9.81
C GLY A 472 10.18 -8.08 10.17
N TRP A 473 10.47 -6.92 10.75
CA TRP A 473 9.46 -5.94 11.15
C TRP A 473 9.42 -4.82 10.13
N LEU A 474 8.24 -4.58 9.58
CA LEU A 474 7.94 -3.42 8.77
C LEU A 474 6.89 -2.55 9.47
N GLN A 475 6.80 -1.30 9.08
CA GLN A 475 5.75 -0.38 9.51
C GLN A 475 5.20 0.37 8.30
N GLY A 476 3.94 0.73 8.36
CA GLY A 476 3.25 1.43 7.28
C GLY A 476 1.76 1.13 7.27
N THR A 477 1.02 1.96 6.58
CA THR A 477 -0.38 1.65 6.24
C THR A 477 -0.47 0.45 5.29
N SER A 478 0.63 0.14 4.56
CA SER A 478 0.85 -1.11 3.82
C SER A 478 0.77 -2.36 4.70
N MET A 479 1.10 -2.24 5.99
CA MET A 479 1.02 -3.34 6.95
C MET A 479 -0.38 -3.42 7.56
N ALA A 480 -1.10 -2.32 7.65
CA ALA A 480 -2.47 -2.26 8.15
C ALA A 480 -3.48 -2.85 7.15
N ALA A 481 -3.35 -2.52 5.88
CA ALA A 481 -4.27 -3.00 4.84
C ALA A 481 -4.37 -4.53 4.77
N PRO A 482 -3.27 -5.32 4.72
CA PRO A 482 -3.33 -6.78 4.69
C PRO A 482 -3.91 -7.39 5.97
N ASN A 483 -3.70 -6.77 7.12
CA ASN A 483 -4.34 -7.18 8.37
C ASN A 483 -5.87 -7.08 8.26
N ALA A 484 -6.40 -5.96 7.74
CA ALA A 484 -7.84 -5.81 7.51
C ALA A 484 -8.37 -6.76 6.42
N ALA A 485 -7.63 -6.97 5.34
CA ALA A 485 -7.98 -7.93 4.29
C ALA A 485 -8.01 -9.38 4.80
N GLY A 486 -7.07 -9.75 5.69
CA GLY A 486 -7.05 -11.04 6.37
C GLY A 486 -8.27 -11.25 7.26
N VAL A 487 -8.70 -10.23 8.01
CA VAL A 487 -9.94 -10.29 8.80
C VAL A 487 -11.15 -10.47 7.87
N ALA A 488 -11.21 -9.74 6.75
CA ALA A 488 -12.26 -9.91 5.75
C ALA A 488 -12.31 -11.36 5.21
N ALA A 489 -11.15 -11.96 4.93
CA ALA A 489 -11.06 -13.35 4.46
C ALA A 489 -11.52 -14.36 5.52
N LEU A 490 -11.23 -14.14 6.82
CA LEU A 490 -11.78 -14.94 7.93
C LEU A 490 -13.31 -14.84 7.99
N VAL A 491 -13.86 -13.63 7.81
CA VAL A 491 -15.32 -13.43 7.79
C VAL A 491 -15.96 -14.19 6.63
N LEU A 492 -15.41 -14.08 5.42
CA LEU A 492 -15.92 -14.81 4.26
C LEU A 492 -15.82 -16.34 4.46
N SER A 493 -14.76 -16.82 5.13
CA SER A 493 -14.61 -18.24 5.46
C SER A 493 -15.66 -18.74 6.46
N SER A 494 -16.10 -17.89 7.39
CA SER A 494 -17.15 -18.23 8.36
C SER A 494 -18.56 -17.93 7.89
N HIS A 495 -18.70 -17.00 6.92
CA HIS A 495 -19.97 -16.53 6.37
C HIS A 495 -19.92 -16.54 4.82
N PRO A 496 -19.95 -17.73 4.19
CA PRO A 496 -19.82 -17.86 2.74
C PRO A 496 -20.96 -17.21 1.95
N ASP A 497 -22.07 -16.90 2.58
CA ASP A 497 -23.16 -16.12 2.00
C ASP A 497 -22.81 -14.65 1.75
N LEU A 498 -21.72 -14.15 2.32
CA LEU A 498 -21.18 -12.81 2.06
C LEU A 498 -20.24 -12.74 0.84
N VAL A 499 -19.82 -13.87 0.29
CA VAL A 499 -19.02 -13.91 -0.95
C VAL A 499 -19.81 -13.22 -2.08
N GLY A 500 -19.15 -12.32 -2.80
CA GLY A 500 -19.78 -11.50 -3.83
C GLY A 500 -20.67 -10.36 -3.29
N ARG A 501 -20.68 -10.10 -1.99
CA ARG A 501 -21.48 -9.04 -1.34
C ARG A 501 -20.60 -8.05 -0.56
N PRO A 502 -19.73 -7.29 -1.25
CA PRO A 502 -18.74 -6.44 -0.60
C PRO A 502 -19.37 -5.42 0.36
N ALA A 503 -20.51 -4.83 0.03
CA ALA A 503 -21.17 -3.86 0.89
C ALA A 503 -21.60 -4.46 2.23
N SER A 504 -22.16 -5.69 2.23
CA SER A 504 -22.55 -6.38 3.46
C SER A 504 -21.35 -6.79 4.30
N LEU A 505 -20.29 -7.29 3.66
CA LEU A 505 -19.02 -7.62 4.33
C LEU A 505 -18.43 -6.39 5.03
N LEU A 506 -18.29 -5.27 4.31
CA LEU A 506 -17.71 -4.03 4.83
C LEU A 506 -18.56 -3.43 5.94
N GLN A 507 -19.88 -3.51 5.84
CA GLN A 507 -20.79 -3.09 6.91
C GLN A 507 -20.59 -3.96 8.15
N GLY A 508 -20.51 -5.28 8.02
CA GLY A 508 -20.23 -6.20 9.14
C GLY A 508 -18.90 -5.92 9.81
N LEU A 509 -17.84 -5.65 9.04
CA LEU A 509 -16.55 -5.24 9.59
C LEU A 509 -16.64 -3.90 10.35
N ALA A 510 -17.38 -2.93 9.82
CA ALA A 510 -17.56 -1.64 10.46
C ALA A 510 -18.40 -1.72 11.75
N ASP A 511 -19.46 -2.54 11.76
CA ASP A 511 -20.34 -2.72 12.92
C ASP A 511 -19.65 -3.45 14.07
N THR A 512 -18.72 -4.36 13.77
CA THR A 512 -17.96 -5.14 14.73
C THR A 512 -16.60 -4.53 15.10
N ALA A 513 -16.18 -3.47 14.41
CA ALA A 513 -14.93 -2.78 14.68
C ALA A 513 -14.88 -2.23 16.13
N ARG A 514 -13.73 -2.38 16.77
CA ARG A 514 -13.52 -1.97 18.15
C ARG A 514 -13.41 -0.45 18.26
N ARG A 515 -14.32 0.16 19.01
CA ARG A 515 -14.37 1.59 19.26
C ARG A 515 -13.79 1.99 20.61
N SER A 516 -13.70 1.07 21.55
CA SER A 516 -13.06 1.27 22.85
C SER A 516 -11.59 0.86 22.74
N LEU A 517 -10.74 1.76 22.28
CA LEU A 517 -9.32 1.54 22.20
C LEU A 517 -8.67 1.84 23.55
N VAL A 518 -7.74 0.98 23.97
CA VAL A 518 -7.20 0.97 25.34
C VAL A 518 -6.56 2.30 25.74
N ASN A 519 -6.03 3.05 24.80
CA ASN A 519 -5.30 4.29 25.05
C ASN A 519 -5.80 5.47 24.22
N TYR A 520 -6.98 5.36 23.61
CA TYR A 520 -7.64 6.52 23.03
C TYR A 520 -8.47 7.22 24.12
N MET A 521 -7.99 8.35 24.59
CA MET A 521 -8.63 9.11 25.67
C MET A 521 -9.52 10.25 25.14
N GLY A 522 -9.70 10.28 23.85
CA GLY A 522 -10.57 11.25 23.20
C GLY A 522 -9.81 12.37 22.47
N PRO A 523 -10.56 13.30 21.84
CA PRO A 523 -9.99 14.30 20.95
C PRO A 523 -9.07 15.32 21.65
N ASN A 524 -9.08 15.38 22.97
CA ASN A 524 -8.22 16.29 23.75
C ASN A 524 -7.05 15.55 24.41
N ASP A 525 -6.83 14.29 24.09
CA ASP A 525 -5.75 13.53 24.67
C ASP A 525 -4.43 13.82 23.94
N ALA A 526 -3.48 14.37 24.68
CA ALA A 526 -2.13 14.63 24.19
C ALA A 526 -1.38 13.37 23.71
N SER A 527 -1.84 12.15 24.08
CA SER A 527 -1.27 10.91 23.59
C SER A 527 -1.67 10.57 22.15
N ASN A 528 -2.77 11.16 21.67
CA ASN A 528 -3.29 10.97 20.32
C ASN A 528 -3.01 12.15 19.39
N THR A 529 -2.58 13.25 19.98
CA THR A 529 -2.19 14.46 19.30
C THR A 529 -0.81 14.81 19.78
N ALA A 530 0.16 14.68 18.92
CA ALA A 530 1.41 15.29 19.21
C ALA A 530 1.27 16.81 19.03
N PRO A 531 1.92 17.64 19.84
CA PRO A 531 1.87 19.09 19.65
C PRO A 531 2.52 19.43 18.31
N ALA A 532 1.94 20.40 17.60
CA ALA A 532 2.61 21.04 16.51
C ALA A 532 3.96 21.56 17.00
N LEU A 533 5.01 21.22 16.31
CA LEU A 533 6.28 21.88 16.49
C LEU A 533 6.15 23.22 15.77
N ASP A 534 5.95 24.30 16.49
CA ASP A 534 5.90 25.72 16.13
C ASP A 534 6.47 26.09 14.75
N GLY A 535 5.89 25.60 13.64
CA GLY A 535 6.33 25.94 12.29
C GLY A 535 7.80 25.69 11.96
N ARG A 536 8.55 25.01 12.82
CA ARG A 536 9.94 24.63 12.56
C ARG A 536 9.97 23.45 11.58
N PRO A 537 10.87 23.48 10.59
CA PRO A 537 11.13 22.30 9.81
C PRO A 537 11.43 21.15 10.78
N CYS A 538 10.68 20.10 10.71
CA CYS A 538 11.00 18.89 11.43
C CYS A 538 12.33 18.41 10.86
N GLY A 539 13.40 18.44 11.63
CA GLY A 539 14.68 17.92 11.20
C GLY A 539 14.53 16.56 10.51
N THR A 540 15.20 15.55 10.88
CA THR A 540 14.97 14.19 10.35
C THR A 540 13.74 13.48 10.95
N GLY A 541 12.84 14.20 11.62
CA GLY A 541 11.68 13.67 12.32
C GLY A 541 10.35 14.13 11.72
N PHE A 542 9.26 13.51 12.12
CA PHE A 542 7.91 13.82 11.67
C PHE A 542 7.34 15.03 12.39
N CYS A 543 6.62 15.85 11.66
CA CYS A 543 5.88 16.96 12.22
C CYS A 543 4.52 16.50 12.70
N HIS A 544 4.13 16.96 13.88
CA HIS A 544 2.92 16.52 14.54
C HIS A 544 1.77 17.46 14.34
N VAL A 545 0.58 16.89 14.47
CA VAL A 545 -0.66 17.63 14.52
C VAL A 545 -0.64 18.56 15.74
N ASP A 546 -1.05 19.80 15.53
CA ASP A 546 -1.18 20.79 16.58
C ASP A 546 -2.11 20.27 17.69
N GLN A 547 -1.70 20.36 18.94
CA GLN A 547 -2.55 20.01 20.11
C GLN A 547 -3.85 20.83 20.18
N ALA A 548 -3.89 22.01 19.56
CA ALA A 548 -5.10 22.80 19.45
C ALA A 548 -6.15 22.16 18.53
N HIS A 549 -5.74 21.22 17.66
CA HIS A 549 -6.61 20.59 16.66
C HIS A 549 -6.51 19.07 16.73
N PRO A 550 -7.04 18.44 17.79
CA PRO A 550 -6.95 17.01 18.01
C PRO A 550 -7.68 16.21 16.91
N ILE A 551 -7.10 15.07 16.51
CA ILE A 551 -7.70 14.17 15.54
C ILE A 551 -8.90 13.47 16.19
N ALA A 552 -10.08 13.59 15.58
CA ALA A 552 -11.27 12.90 16.06
C ALA A 552 -11.13 11.37 15.87
N PHE A 553 -11.78 10.58 16.72
CA PHE A 553 -11.74 9.11 16.60
C PHE A 553 -12.09 8.61 15.21
N SER A 554 -13.18 9.12 14.62
CA SER A 554 -13.60 8.74 13.27
C SER A 554 -12.61 9.12 12.19
N ASP A 555 -11.86 10.20 12.38
CA ASP A 555 -10.83 10.64 11.43
C ASP A 555 -9.56 9.79 11.56
N ALA A 556 -9.21 9.33 12.76
CA ALA A 556 -8.07 8.46 12.98
C ALA A 556 -8.34 7.01 12.55
N TYR A 557 -9.52 6.49 12.86
CA TYR A 557 -9.81 5.05 12.82
C TYR A 557 -11.03 4.67 11.98
N GLY A 558 -11.71 5.62 11.31
CA GLY A 558 -12.94 5.34 10.58
C GLY A 558 -14.02 4.74 11.49
N ALA A 559 -14.52 3.55 11.16
CA ALA A 559 -15.46 2.82 12.00
C ALA A 559 -14.82 2.26 13.28
N GLY A 560 -13.50 2.05 13.29
CA GLY A 560 -12.73 1.53 14.42
C GLY A 560 -11.62 0.58 13.98
N LEU A 561 -10.92 0.02 14.99
CA LEU A 561 -9.92 -1.02 14.79
C LEU A 561 -10.61 -2.34 14.43
N VAL A 562 -10.21 -3.00 13.36
CA VAL A 562 -10.77 -4.29 12.96
C VAL A 562 -10.66 -5.32 14.09
N ASP A 563 -11.72 -6.09 14.33
CA ASP A 563 -11.83 -7.09 15.38
C ASP A 563 -12.28 -8.43 14.79
N ALA A 564 -11.31 -9.31 14.55
CA ALA A 564 -11.54 -10.61 13.92
C ALA A 564 -12.48 -11.49 14.74
N GLY A 565 -12.27 -11.52 16.08
CA GLY A 565 -13.08 -12.33 16.97
C GLY A 565 -14.55 -11.93 16.95
N SER A 566 -14.85 -10.64 16.93
CA SER A 566 -16.22 -10.14 16.82
C SER A 566 -16.78 -10.32 15.40
N ALA A 567 -16.00 -10.06 14.37
CA ALA A 567 -16.45 -10.10 12.99
C ALA A 567 -16.85 -11.54 12.54
N VAL A 568 -16.09 -12.58 12.92
CA VAL A 568 -16.44 -13.97 12.58
C VAL A 568 -17.62 -14.52 13.40
N ARG A 569 -17.99 -13.88 14.50
CA ARG A 569 -19.21 -14.24 15.23
C ARG A 569 -20.48 -13.75 14.54
N GLY A 570 -20.34 -12.70 13.75
CA GLY A 570 -21.48 -11.93 13.27
C GLY A 570 -22.05 -11.02 14.37
N SER A 571 -22.54 -9.86 14.00
CA SER A 571 -23.32 -9.00 14.90
C SER A 571 -24.73 -9.51 15.10
#